data_cefa4fc3584f15175b22c0a06ac758b9
#
_entry.id   cefa4fc3584f15175b22c0a06ac758b9
#
_cell.length_a   1.000
_cell.length_b   1.000
_cell.length_c   1.000
_cell.angle_alpha   90.00
_cell.angle_beta   90.00
_cell.angle_gamma   90.00
#
_symmetry.space_group_name_H-M   'P 1'
#
loop_
_entity.id
_entity.type
_entity.pdbx_description
1 polymer ?
#
loop_
_entity_poly.entity_id
_entity_poly.type
_entity_poly.pdbx_seq_one_letter_code
_entity_poly.pdbx_strand_id
1 'polypeptide(L)'
;MAEQFLTLMADLDNPSQERMSSWYDVLRDAGFTGTQTPGLPFHISMEVFPTDREEQALELTRKAAGMFAPVPVHISHIGMFAGGRVLFCAPERDDRLNALHTACESGLPQPHPWTPHVTMLIDEPETVRAALPVLINDFQPFTAKITRLHLCAFWPTRQIADIALTGNR
;
A
#
# COMPACT_ATOMS: atom_id res chain seq x y z
N MET A 1 -22.80 2.97 -8.67
CA MET A 1 -21.75 3.44 -9.59
C MET A 1 -20.94 2.24 -10.06
N ALA A 2 -20.43 2.29 -11.27
CA ALA A 2 -19.49 1.28 -11.74
C ALA A 2 -18.10 1.49 -11.11
N GLU A 3 -17.39 0.39 -10.87
CA GLU A 3 -15.97 0.42 -10.45
C GLU A 3 -15.12 1.23 -11.44
N GLN A 4 -14.12 1.95 -10.94
CA GLN A 4 -13.33 2.89 -11.74
C GLN A 4 -11.96 2.32 -12.12
N PHE A 5 -11.35 1.53 -11.22
CA PHE A 5 -10.03 0.92 -11.42
C PHE A 5 -9.84 -0.28 -10.49
N LEU A 6 -8.81 -1.08 -10.78
CA LEU A 6 -8.34 -2.15 -9.90
C LEU A 6 -6.96 -1.77 -9.36
N THR A 7 -6.66 -2.18 -8.14
CA THR A 7 -5.33 -2.01 -7.57
C THR A 7 -4.81 -3.34 -7.03
N LEU A 8 -3.61 -3.70 -7.46
CA LEU A 8 -2.83 -4.77 -6.86
C LEU A 8 -1.99 -4.19 -5.73
N MET A 9 -2.20 -4.70 -4.53
CA MET A 9 -1.59 -4.25 -3.28
C MET A 9 -0.75 -5.36 -2.67
N ALA A 10 0.34 -4.97 -2.02
CA ALA A 10 1.20 -5.87 -1.25
C ALA A 10 0.98 -5.60 0.24
N ASP A 11 0.30 -6.53 0.92
CA ASP A 11 -0.09 -6.37 2.32
C ASP A 11 1.06 -6.73 3.26
N LEU A 12 1.19 -5.94 4.32
CA LEU A 12 2.16 -6.18 5.38
C LEU A 12 1.68 -7.28 6.33
N ASP A 13 2.61 -7.92 7.02
CA ASP A 13 2.36 -8.95 8.03
C ASP A 13 1.62 -8.41 9.27
N ASN A 14 1.02 -9.30 10.06
CA ASN A 14 0.20 -8.90 11.21
C ASN A 14 0.93 -8.01 12.22
N PRO A 15 2.17 -8.28 12.65
CA PRO A 15 2.89 -7.37 13.56
C PRO A 15 3.07 -5.96 12.97
N SER A 16 3.27 -5.85 11.66
CA SER A 16 3.37 -4.56 10.97
C SER A 16 2.01 -3.86 10.87
N GLN A 17 0.93 -4.62 10.62
CA GLN A 17 -0.45 -4.10 10.67
C GLN A 17 -0.76 -3.49 12.03
N GLU A 18 -0.44 -4.19 13.13
CA GLU A 18 -0.66 -3.71 14.50
C GLU A 18 0.13 -2.42 14.79
N ARG A 19 1.39 -2.36 14.37
CA ARG A 19 2.24 -1.17 14.52
C ARG A 19 1.69 0.02 13.75
N MET A 20 1.36 -0.16 12.48
CA MET A 20 0.78 0.90 11.64
C MET A 20 -0.58 1.35 12.18
N SER A 21 -1.40 0.42 12.67
CA SER A 21 -2.68 0.72 13.31
C SER A 21 -2.49 1.56 14.56
N SER A 22 -1.47 1.32 15.38
CA SER A 22 -1.20 2.13 16.57
C SER A 22 -0.89 3.59 16.23
N TRP A 23 -0.14 3.84 15.15
CA TRP A 23 0.11 5.20 14.67
C TRP A 23 -1.14 5.84 14.06
N TYR A 24 -1.95 5.06 13.37
CA TYR A 24 -3.24 5.55 12.88
C TYR A 24 -4.19 5.93 14.03
N ASP A 25 -4.19 5.16 15.13
CA ASP A 25 -4.95 5.47 16.33
C ASP A 25 -4.49 6.79 16.96
N VAL A 26 -3.18 7.04 17.04
CA VAL A 26 -2.63 8.32 17.51
C VAL A 26 -3.10 9.50 16.65
N LEU A 27 -3.07 9.34 15.33
CA LEU A 27 -3.60 10.35 14.40
C LEU A 27 -5.09 10.61 14.64
N ARG A 28 -5.88 9.55 14.74
CA ARG A 28 -7.32 9.61 14.96
C ARG A 28 -7.66 10.28 16.30
N ASP A 29 -6.95 9.93 17.37
CA ASP A 29 -7.15 10.50 18.71
C ASP A 29 -6.78 11.99 18.75
N ALA A 30 -5.88 12.42 17.87
CA ALA A 30 -5.58 13.84 17.63
C ALA A 30 -6.57 14.54 16.69
N GLY A 31 -7.61 13.84 16.20
CA GLY A 31 -8.66 14.40 15.35
C GLY A 31 -8.44 14.23 13.84
N PHE A 32 -7.44 13.44 13.41
CA PHE A 32 -7.11 13.22 11.99
C PHE A 32 -7.58 11.83 11.54
N THR A 33 -8.81 11.74 11.04
CA THR A 33 -9.42 10.46 10.59
C THR A 33 -9.19 10.16 9.12
N GLY A 34 -9.06 11.19 8.29
CA GLY A 34 -8.83 11.07 6.85
C GLY A 34 -10.03 10.61 6.04
N THR A 35 -9.80 10.50 4.72
CA THR A 35 -10.79 10.09 3.71
C THR A 35 -10.39 8.82 2.97
N GLN A 36 -9.33 8.12 3.41
CA GLN A 36 -8.89 6.87 2.83
C GLN A 36 -9.95 5.78 2.97
N THR A 37 -9.96 4.85 2.02
CA THR A 37 -10.91 3.72 2.02
C THR A 37 -10.79 2.92 3.32
N PRO A 38 -11.85 2.80 4.11
CA PRO A 38 -11.82 2.06 5.37
C PRO A 38 -11.72 0.55 5.15
N GLY A 39 -11.16 -0.16 6.12
CA GLY A 39 -11.14 -1.62 6.15
C GLY A 39 -10.10 -2.28 5.24
N LEU A 40 -9.26 -1.53 4.58
CA LEU A 40 -8.12 -2.10 3.86
C LEU A 40 -6.95 -2.34 4.82
N PRO A 41 -6.21 -3.46 4.68
CA PRO A 41 -4.94 -3.64 5.35
C PRO A 41 -3.94 -2.54 4.97
N PHE A 42 -2.98 -2.24 5.84
CA PHE A 42 -1.83 -1.41 5.45
C PHE A 42 -1.01 -2.14 4.40
N HIS A 43 -0.77 -1.48 3.29
CA HIS A 43 -0.21 -2.08 2.08
C HIS A 43 0.67 -1.11 1.30
N ILE A 44 1.44 -1.65 0.38
CA ILE A 44 2.12 -0.91 -0.68
C ILE A 44 1.38 -1.20 -1.99
N SER A 45 0.85 -0.17 -2.66
CA SER A 45 0.26 -0.33 -3.99
C SER A 45 1.35 -0.68 -5.00
N MET A 46 1.13 -1.73 -5.77
CA MET A 46 2.10 -2.26 -6.72
C MET A 46 1.75 -1.84 -8.15
N GLU A 47 0.48 -1.98 -8.55
CA GLU A 47 0.04 -1.73 -9.92
C GLU A 47 -1.43 -1.33 -9.95
N VAL A 48 -1.82 -0.49 -10.91
CA VAL A 48 -3.21 -0.10 -11.17
C VAL A 48 -3.65 -0.62 -12.53
N PHE A 49 -4.86 -1.16 -12.62
CA PHE A 49 -5.42 -1.70 -13.86
C PHE A 49 -6.77 -1.04 -14.18
N PRO A 50 -7.10 -0.89 -15.47
CA PRO A 50 -8.47 -0.64 -15.89
C PRO A 50 -9.40 -1.80 -15.48
N THR A 51 -10.66 -1.53 -15.28
CA THR A 51 -11.65 -2.55 -14.83
C THR A 51 -11.87 -3.68 -15.85
N ASP A 52 -11.65 -3.43 -17.13
CA ASP A 52 -11.73 -4.45 -18.20
C ASP A 52 -10.53 -5.40 -18.25
N ARG A 53 -9.54 -5.23 -17.35
CA ARG A 53 -8.33 -6.04 -17.22
C ARG A 53 -8.30 -6.93 -15.98
N GLU A 54 -9.45 -7.22 -15.39
CA GLU A 54 -9.54 -7.99 -14.14
C GLU A 54 -8.90 -9.38 -14.27
N GLU A 55 -9.14 -10.09 -15.35
CA GLU A 55 -8.57 -11.41 -15.59
C GLU A 55 -7.04 -11.37 -15.69
N GLN A 56 -6.50 -10.39 -16.42
CA GLN A 56 -5.05 -10.16 -16.51
C GLN A 56 -4.44 -9.81 -15.15
N ALA A 57 -5.09 -8.94 -14.37
CA ALA A 57 -4.66 -8.55 -13.05
C ALA A 57 -4.64 -9.75 -12.09
N LEU A 58 -5.67 -10.59 -12.13
CA LEU A 58 -5.77 -11.78 -11.30
C LEU A 58 -4.70 -12.83 -11.65
N GLU A 59 -4.45 -13.07 -12.94
CA GLU A 59 -3.39 -13.98 -13.39
C GLU A 59 -2.01 -13.49 -12.93
N LEU A 60 -1.73 -12.19 -13.11
CA LEU A 60 -0.48 -11.59 -12.68
C LEU A 60 -0.29 -11.68 -11.16
N THR A 61 -1.35 -11.43 -10.39
CA THR A 61 -1.34 -11.56 -8.93
C THR A 61 -0.98 -12.98 -8.50
N ARG A 62 -1.62 -14.01 -9.10
CA ARG A 62 -1.33 -15.42 -8.80
C ARG A 62 0.10 -15.80 -9.14
N LYS A 63 0.58 -15.38 -10.30
CA LYS A 63 1.94 -15.64 -10.76
C LYS A 63 2.97 -15.02 -9.83
N ALA A 64 2.85 -13.75 -9.52
CA ALA A 64 3.77 -13.05 -8.63
C ALA A 64 3.75 -13.66 -7.22
N ALA A 65 2.59 -13.96 -6.65
CA ALA A 65 2.48 -14.58 -5.33
C ALA A 65 3.14 -15.98 -5.27
N GLY A 66 3.07 -16.75 -6.35
CA GLY A 66 3.74 -18.05 -6.45
C GLY A 66 5.26 -18.00 -6.67
N MET A 67 5.80 -16.83 -7.04
CA MET A 67 7.25 -16.65 -7.27
C MET A 67 8.03 -16.24 -6.03
N PHE A 68 7.42 -15.47 -5.12
CA PHE A 68 8.12 -14.83 -4.00
C PHE A 68 7.79 -15.48 -2.67
N ALA A 69 8.82 -15.65 -1.83
CA ALA A 69 8.68 -15.81 -0.39
C ALA A 69 8.28 -14.45 0.23
N PRO A 70 7.82 -14.40 1.50
CA PRO A 70 7.62 -13.13 2.19
C PRO A 70 8.81 -12.18 2.06
N VAL A 71 8.55 -10.94 1.63
CA VAL A 71 9.59 -9.94 1.32
C VAL A 71 9.76 -8.99 2.50
N PRO A 72 10.94 -8.96 3.18
CA PRO A 72 11.20 -7.96 4.18
C PRO A 72 11.36 -6.59 3.54
N VAL A 73 10.81 -5.56 4.19
CA VAL A 73 10.91 -4.15 3.79
C VAL A 73 11.23 -3.30 5.01
N HIS A 74 12.20 -2.42 4.90
CA HIS A 74 12.55 -1.52 5.99
C HIS A 74 11.81 -0.19 5.84
N ILE A 75 10.78 0.03 6.67
CA ILE A 75 10.01 1.27 6.71
C ILE A 75 10.83 2.28 7.52
N SER A 76 11.43 3.24 6.85
CA SER A 76 12.45 4.11 7.46
C SER A 76 12.12 5.59 7.43
N HIS A 77 11.13 6.03 6.68
CA HIS A 77 10.84 7.45 6.54
C HIS A 77 9.35 7.75 6.36
N ILE A 78 9.01 9.01 6.56
CA ILE A 78 7.70 9.61 6.35
C ILE A 78 7.80 10.55 5.15
N GLY A 79 6.74 10.63 4.36
CA GLY A 79 6.68 11.53 3.23
C GLY A 79 5.28 12.03 2.91
N MET A 80 5.23 12.97 1.99
CA MET A 80 3.99 13.49 1.39
C MET A 80 4.19 13.60 -0.11
N PHE A 81 3.15 13.31 -0.89
CA PHE A 81 3.18 13.58 -2.32
C PHE A 81 3.00 15.07 -2.62
N ALA A 82 3.45 15.49 -3.80
CA ALA A 82 3.15 16.81 -4.33
C ALA A 82 1.63 17.07 -4.29
N GLY A 83 1.23 18.27 -3.84
CA GLY A 83 -0.15 18.58 -3.55
C GLY A 83 -0.55 18.38 -2.08
N GLY A 84 0.23 17.62 -1.29
CA GLY A 84 0.11 17.55 0.17
C GLY A 84 -1.14 16.85 0.70
N ARG A 85 -1.81 16.03 -0.12
CA ARG A 85 -3.06 15.35 0.28
C ARG A 85 -2.84 13.96 0.89
N VAL A 86 -1.66 13.39 0.76
CA VAL A 86 -1.34 12.03 1.23
C VAL A 86 -0.13 12.07 2.14
N LEU A 87 -0.31 11.66 3.39
CA LEU A 87 0.75 11.39 4.36
C LEU A 87 1.03 9.89 4.36
N PHE A 88 2.27 9.48 4.27
CA PHE A 88 2.64 8.08 4.20
C PHE A 88 3.91 7.74 4.95
N CYS A 89 4.05 6.48 5.35
CA CYS A 89 5.32 5.87 5.70
C CYS A 89 5.89 5.17 4.47
N ALA A 90 7.21 5.17 4.30
CA ALA A 90 7.81 4.60 3.11
C ALA A 90 8.96 3.65 3.43
N PRO A 91 9.07 2.54 2.68
CA PRO A 91 10.19 1.64 2.75
C PRO A 91 11.40 2.20 2.00
N GLU A 92 12.58 1.76 2.40
CA GLU A 92 13.75 1.82 1.55
C GLU A 92 13.54 0.91 0.33
N ARG A 93 13.98 1.38 -0.83
CA ARG A 93 13.96 0.55 -2.03
C ARG A 93 15.20 -0.35 -2.04
N ASP A 94 14.96 -1.64 -2.10
CA ASP A 94 15.99 -2.64 -2.27
C ASP A 94 15.68 -3.56 -3.48
N ASP A 95 16.59 -4.45 -3.79
CA ASP A 95 16.46 -5.34 -4.95
C ASP A 95 15.27 -6.30 -4.82
N ARG A 96 14.91 -6.73 -3.60
CA ARG A 96 13.79 -7.66 -3.37
C ARG A 96 12.46 -6.98 -3.59
N LEU A 97 12.28 -5.79 -3.01
CA LEU A 97 11.06 -5.00 -3.22
C LEU A 97 10.92 -4.60 -4.68
N ASN A 98 12.01 -4.19 -5.34
CA ASN A 98 11.98 -3.87 -6.77
C ASN A 98 11.65 -5.11 -7.61
N ALA A 99 12.19 -6.28 -7.29
CA ALA A 99 11.89 -7.52 -8.01
C ALA A 99 10.42 -7.94 -7.86
N LEU A 100 9.85 -7.81 -6.66
CA LEU A 100 8.43 -8.05 -6.43
C LEU A 100 7.57 -7.08 -7.25
N HIS A 101 7.90 -5.79 -7.25
CA HIS A 101 7.20 -4.79 -8.06
C HIS A 101 7.26 -5.15 -9.54
N THR A 102 8.45 -5.44 -10.08
CA THR A 102 8.63 -5.83 -11.49
C THR A 102 7.79 -7.06 -11.85
N ALA A 103 7.64 -8.03 -10.95
CA ALA A 103 6.77 -9.18 -11.18
C ALA A 103 5.26 -8.82 -11.17
N CYS A 104 4.90 -7.68 -10.63
CA CYS A 104 3.54 -7.15 -10.63
C CYS A 104 3.24 -6.19 -11.79
N GLU A 105 4.25 -5.77 -12.57
CA GLU A 105 4.08 -4.84 -13.68
C GLU A 105 3.27 -5.45 -14.82
N SER A 106 2.23 -4.73 -15.24
CA SER A 106 1.35 -5.14 -16.34
C SER A 106 1.87 -4.77 -17.72
N GLY A 107 2.83 -3.86 -17.79
CA GLY A 107 3.24 -3.18 -19.01
C GLY A 107 2.27 -2.10 -19.51
N LEU A 108 1.17 -1.87 -18.79
CA LEU A 108 0.23 -0.79 -19.10
C LEU A 108 0.76 0.56 -18.61
N PRO A 109 0.37 1.68 -19.28
CA PRO A 109 0.71 3.01 -18.76
C PRO A 109 0.17 3.22 -17.35
N GLN A 110 1.01 3.63 -16.44
CA GLN A 110 0.63 3.95 -15.07
C GLN A 110 0.40 5.46 -14.89
N PRO A 111 -0.51 5.89 -14.00
CA PRO A 111 -0.80 7.32 -13.80
C PRO A 111 0.40 8.09 -13.24
N HIS A 112 1.28 7.41 -12.51
CA HIS A 112 2.46 7.99 -11.88
C HIS A 112 3.63 6.98 -11.86
N PRO A 113 4.89 7.45 -11.81
CA PRO A 113 6.02 6.59 -11.50
C PRO A 113 5.80 5.88 -10.16
N TRP A 114 6.14 4.61 -10.09
CA TRP A 114 5.98 3.86 -8.86
C TRP A 114 6.86 4.40 -7.74
N THR A 115 6.22 4.78 -6.65
CA THR A 115 6.84 5.24 -5.42
C THR A 115 6.28 4.41 -4.27
N PRO A 116 7.05 3.44 -3.73
CA PRO A 116 6.54 2.57 -2.67
C PRO A 116 6.24 3.36 -1.41
N HIS A 117 5.03 3.21 -0.90
CA HIS A 117 4.57 3.89 0.30
C HIS A 117 3.41 3.13 0.94
N VAL A 118 3.23 3.35 2.24
CA VAL A 118 2.08 2.89 3.02
C VAL A 118 1.31 4.12 3.46
N THR A 119 0.12 4.32 2.94
CA THR A 119 -0.72 5.47 3.25
C THR A 119 -1.16 5.46 4.72
N MET A 120 -0.93 6.59 5.41
CA MET A 120 -1.37 6.81 6.78
C MET A 120 -2.58 7.74 6.87
N LEU A 121 -2.65 8.75 6.01
CA LEU A 121 -3.74 9.72 5.99
C LEU A 121 -3.92 10.29 4.59
N ILE A 122 -5.18 10.38 4.14
CA ILE A 122 -5.59 11.14 2.96
C ILE A 122 -6.58 12.21 3.40
N ASP A 123 -6.26 13.47 3.17
CA ASP A 123 -7.15 14.58 3.56
C ASP A 123 -6.79 15.85 2.77
N GLU A 124 -7.40 16.97 3.12
CA GLU A 124 -7.02 18.28 2.59
C GLU A 124 -5.57 18.64 3.03
N PRO A 125 -4.82 19.39 2.21
CA PRO A 125 -3.41 19.69 2.47
C PRO A 125 -3.13 20.34 3.84
N GLU A 126 -4.04 21.17 4.32
CA GLU A 126 -3.94 21.80 5.64
C GLU A 126 -4.00 20.77 6.77
N THR A 127 -4.94 19.81 6.65
CA THR A 127 -5.12 18.71 7.62
C THR A 127 -3.90 17.79 7.62
N VAL A 128 -3.40 17.42 6.44
CA VAL A 128 -2.21 16.57 6.30
C VAL A 128 -0.98 17.24 6.89
N ARG A 129 -0.78 18.54 6.64
CA ARG A 129 0.33 19.31 7.26
C ARG A 129 0.22 19.37 8.79
N ALA A 130 -0.99 19.50 9.31
CA ALA A 130 -1.21 19.52 10.77
C ALA A 130 -1.01 18.13 11.40
N ALA A 131 -1.29 17.05 10.68
CA ALA A 131 -1.12 15.67 11.14
C ALA A 131 0.36 15.23 11.16
N LEU A 132 1.20 15.78 10.31
CA LEU A 132 2.59 15.37 10.15
C LEU A 132 3.39 15.37 11.47
N PRO A 133 3.37 16.42 12.31
CA PRO A 133 4.09 16.42 13.59
C PRO A 133 3.62 15.32 14.55
N VAL A 134 2.33 14.98 14.51
CA VAL A 134 1.75 13.92 15.35
C VAL A 134 2.34 12.56 14.97
N LEU A 135 2.38 12.24 13.68
CA LEU A 135 2.98 11.00 13.21
C LEU A 135 4.49 10.95 13.46
N ILE A 136 5.22 12.04 13.22
CA ILE A 136 6.68 12.11 13.42
C ILE A 136 7.07 11.81 14.86
N ASN A 137 6.30 12.30 15.83
CA ASN A 137 6.61 12.11 17.24
C ASN A 137 6.60 10.65 17.69
N ASP A 138 5.74 9.83 17.07
CA ASP A 138 5.60 8.41 17.42
C ASP A 138 6.31 7.46 16.46
N PHE A 139 6.58 7.90 15.25
CA PHE A 139 7.19 7.05 14.24
C PHE A 139 8.59 6.56 14.65
N GLN A 140 8.80 5.26 14.53
CA GLN A 140 10.10 4.61 14.68
C GLN A 140 10.35 3.70 13.47
N PRO A 141 11.52 3.77 12.82
CA PRO A 141 11.86 2.85 11.75
C PRO A 141 11.76 1.39 12.20
N PHE A 142 11.26 0.52 11.33
CA PHE A 142 11.14 -0.91 11.62
C PHE A 142 11.18 -1.74 10.33
N THR A 143 11.43 -3.04 10.48
CA THR A 143 11.34 -3.99 9.38
C THR A 143 9.98 -4.66 9.39
N ALA A 144 9.21 -4.43 8.33
CA ALA A 144 7.96 -5.12 8.01
C ALA A 144 8.23 -6.30 7.07
N LYS A 145 7.21 -7.13 6.83
CA LYS A 145 7.23 -8.14 5.77
C LYS A 145 5.99 -7.99 4.91
N ILE A 146 6.17 -8.01 3.61
CA ILE A 146 5.08 -8.24 2.67
C ILE A 146 4.81 -9.74 2.66
N THR A 147 3.58 -10.15 2.94
CA THR A 147 3.22 -11.57 3.06
C THR A 147 2.13 -11.99 2.08
N ARG A 148 1.42 -11.04 1.49
CA ARG A 148 0.26 -11.29 0.63
C ARG A 148 0.20 -10.30 -0.50
N LEU A 149 -0.39 -10.73 -1.62
CA LEU A 149 -0.86 -9.85 -2.69
C LEU A 149 -2.38 -9.82 -2.68
N HIS A 150 -2.93 -8.62 -2.70
CA HIS A 150 -4.34 -8.33 -2.53
C HIS A 150 -4.82 -7.50 -3.72
N LEU A 151 -5.79 -8.02 -4.47
CA LEU A 151 -6.36 -7.34 -5.63
C LEU A 151 -7.78 -6.88 -5.30
N CYS A 152 -8.02 -5.58 -5.41
CA CYS A 152 -9.33 -4.98 -5.21
C CYS A 152 -9.76 -4.08 -6.37
N ALA A 153 -11.06 -4.01 -6.60
CA ALA A 153 -11.69 -2.98 -7.41
C ALA A 153 -12.16 -1.81 -6.53
N PHE A 154 -12.20 -0.61 -7.11
CA PHE A 154 -12.63 0.64 -6.48
C PHE A 154 -13.46 1.49 -7.45
N TRP A 155 -14.42 2.26 -7.01
CA TRP A 155 -15.37 2.19 -5.92
C TRP A 155 -16.72 1.79 -6.47
N PRO A 156 -17.54 1.01 -5.77
CA PRO A 156 -17.40 0.49 -4.42
C PRO A 156 -16.27 -0.55 -4.31
N THR A 157 -15.70 -0.66 -3.10
CA THR A 157 -14.60 -1.61 -2.86
C THR A 157 -15.09 -3.04 -2.97
N ARG A 158 -14.45 -3.84 -3.84
CA ARG A 158 -14.71 -5.27 -4.01
C ARG A 158 -13.39 -6.04 -4.01
N GLN A 159 -13.27 -6.97 -3.07
CA GLN A 159 -12.11 -7.87 -3.04
C GLN A 159 -12.22 -8.88 -4.19
N ILE A 160 -11.16 -8.99 -4.99
CA ILE A 160 -11.06 -9.92 -6.11
C ILE A 160 -10.19 -11.11 -5.73
N ALA A 161 -9.03 -10.86 -5.12
CA ALA A 161 -8.11 -11.90 -4.67
C ALA A 161 -7.33 -11.45 -3.44
N ASP A 162 -6.94 -12.43 -2.61
CA ASP A 162 -6.07 -12.28 -1.46
C ASP A 162 -5.19 -13.53 -1.37
N ILE A 163 -3.94 -13.44 -1.83
CA ILE A 163 -3.07 -14.58 -2.09
C ILE A 163 -1.76 -14.43 -1.30
N ALA A 164 -1.46 -15.43 -0.46
CA ALA A 164 -0.19 -15.46 0.27
C ALA A 164 1.01 -15.64 -0.67
N LEU A 165 2.13 -15.00 -0.34
CA LEU A 165 3.41 -15.26 -0.99
C LEU A 165 3.90 -16.66 -0.58
N THR A 166 4.06 -17.54 -1.54
CA THR A 166 4.39 -18.96 -1.30
C THR A 166 5.60 -19.46 -2.11
N GLY A 167 6.24 -18.58 -2.85
CA GLY A 167 7.42 -18.90 -3.66
C GLY A 167 8.70 -19.00 -2.83
N ASN A 168 9.82 -18.98 -3.51
CA ASN A 168 11.14 -19.18 -2.94
C ASN A 168 12.19 -18.12 -3.35
N ARG A 169 11.75 -17.07 -4.03
CA ARG A 169 12.59 -15.89 -4.35
C ARG A 169 12.63 -14.92 -3.22
#